data_5b199186b15c2181489e1f3d7d6b1d1f
#
_entry.id   5b199186b15c2181489e1f3d7d6b1d1f
#
_cell.length_a   1.000
_cell.length_b   1.000
_cell.length_c   1.000
_cell.angle_alpha   90.00
_cell.angle_beta   90.00
_cell.angle_gamma   90.00
#
_symmetry.space_group_name_H-M   'P 1'
#
loop_
_entity.id
_entity.type
_entity.pdbx_description
1 polymer ?
#
loop_
_entity_poly.entity_id
_entity_poly.type
_entity_poly.pdbx_seq_one_letter_code
_entity_poly.pdbx_strand_id
1 'polypeptide(L)'
;MCRFITAVVPPDFDFNKVKPLLDKHAMSFQAIANTCVEAQLGGDRLVRATFSVCDCHSGLGTAGKGEVLPTAASDLAHVQKLKKKGWSEHKIERWLAEQNSSLERHQKDKRTKYDTELKAWRQFIEAMLASGAVKRMGLMLHTYHGLLEEEPISIKAREELALSESFEETLLAMDEDVIYMIWPLAAKRSKLLL
;
A
#
# COMPACT_ATOMS: atom_id res chain seq x y z
N MET A 1 -9.75 -3.60 13.22
CA MET A 1 -8.76 -2.67 12.66
C MET A 1 -8.38 -3.17 11.29
N CYS A 2 -8.67 -2.43 10.24
CA CYS A 2 -8.36 -2.81 8.85
C CYS A 2 -7.67 -1.65 8.14
N ARG A 3 -6.59 -1.94 7.40
CA ARG A 3 -5.94 -0.96 6.54
C ARG A 3 -6.63 -0.97 5.18
N PHE A 4 -6.94 0.21 4.66
CA PHE A 4 -7.46 0.38 3.31
C PHE A 4 -6.66 1.42 2.54
N ILE A 5 -6.56 1.15 1.24
CA ILE A 5 -6.07 2.10 0.26
C ILE A 5 -7.29 2.82 -0.29
N THR A 6 -7.25 4.13 -0.25
CA THR A 6 -8.28 4.98 -0.85
C THR A 6 -7.69 5.80 -1.98
N ALA A 7 -8.46 6.02 -3.02
CA ALA A 7 -8.08 6.94 -4.09
C ALA A 7 -8.88 8.23 -3.99
N VAL A 8 -8.20 9.34 -4.27
CA VAL A 8 -8.81 10.66 -4.44
C VAL A 8 -8.94 10.92 -5.92
N VAL A 9 -10.16 11.13 -6.38
CA VAL A 9 -10.49 11.35 -7.80
C VAL A 9 -11.21 12.69 -7.99
N PRO A 10 -11.15 13.29 -9.19
CA PRO A 10 -11.84 14.55 -9.47
C PRO A 10 -13.36 14.45 -9.26
N PRO A 11 -14.06 15.58 -9.06
CA PRO A 11 -15.51 15.58 -8.83
C PRO A 11 -16.32 15.09 -10.04
N ASP A 12 -15.78 15.24 -11.25
CA ASP A 12 -16.35 14.78 -12.50
C ASP A 12 -16.03 13.30 -12.84
N PHE A 13 -15.47 12.57 -11.89
CA PHE A 13 -15.15 11.15 -12.04
C PHE A 13 -16.40 10.33 -12.34
N ASP A 14 -16.36 9.59 -13.46
CA ASP A 14 -17.46 8.76 -13.93
C ASP A 14 -17.08 7.26 -13.83
N PHE A 15 -17.69 6.56 -12.88
CA PHE A 15 -17.47 5.14 -12.64
C PHE A 15 -17.77 4.27 -13.88
N ASN A 16 -18.76 4.66 -14.70
CA ASN A 16 -19.14 3.89 -15.87
C ASN A 16 -18.05 3.93 -16.96
N LYS A 17 -17.39 5.08 -17.12
CA LYS A 17 -16.28 5.25 -18.07
C LYS A 17 -15.05 4.45 -17.68
N VAL A 18 -14.80 4.29 -16.40
CA VAL A 18 -13.61 3.57 -15.91
C VAL A 18 -13.85 2.10 -15.66
N LYS A 19 -15.11 1.65 -15.61
CA LYS A 19 -15.46 0.25 -15.34
C LYS A 19 -14.68 -0.77 -16.19
N PRO A 20 -14.49 -0.60 -17.50
CA PRO A 20 -13.69 -1.55 -18.29
C PRO A 20 -12.22 -1.63 -17.85
N LEU A 21 -11.65 -0.52 -17.35
CA LEU A 21 -10.28 -0.50 -16.83
C LEU A 21 -10.21 -1.18 -15.46
N LEU A 22 -11.20 -0.94 -14.59
CA LEU A 22 -11.31 -1.60 -13.30
C LEU A 22 -11.39 -3.12 -13.49
N ASP A 23 -12.28 -3.58 -14.38
CA ASP A 23 -12.45 -5.00 -14.67
C ASP A 23 -11.16 -5.62 -15.26
N LYS A 24 -10.49 -4.92 -16.21
CA LYS A 24 -9.22 -5.36 -16.80
C LYS A 24 -8.11 -5.56 -15.78
N HIS A 25 -8.02 -4.69 -14.80
CA HIS A 25 -6.97 -4.70 -13.77
C HIS A 25 -7.41 -5.40 -12.48
N ALA A 26 -8.59 -6.02 -12.45
CA ALA A 26 -9.18 -6.65 -11.26
C ALA A 26 -9.22 -5.70 -10.05
N MET A 27 -9.39 -4.39 -10.32
CA MET A 27 -9.45 -3.34 -9.30
C MET A 27 -10.91 -3.08 -8.93
N SER A 28 -11.19 -2.96 -7.64
CA SER A 28 -12.50 -2.54 -7.13
C SER A 28 -12.43 -1.08 -6.68
N PHE A 29 -13.34 -0.26 -7.22
CA PHE A 29 -13.60 1.10 -6.75
C PHE A 29 -14.99 1.17 -6.13
N GLN A 30 -15.05 1.68 -4.89
CA GLN A 30 -16.30 1.89 -4.16
C GLN A 30 -16.30 3.31 -3.58
N ALA A 31 -17.32 4.10 -3.88
CA ALA A 31 -17.46 5.43 -3.30
C ALA A 31 -17.55 5.35 -1.76
N ILE A 32 -16.88 6.27 -1.08
CA ILE A 32 -16.92 6.42 0.38
C ILE A 32 -17.43 7.83 0.66
N ALA A 33 -18.52 7.93 1.40
CA ALA A 33 -19.08 9.20 1.85
C ALA A 33 -18.57 9.53 3.26
N ASN A 34 -17.31 9.98 3.37
CA ASN A 34 -16.72 10.42 4.64
C ASN A 34 -16.62 11.93 4.66
N THR A 35 -17.54 12.59 5.36
CA THR A 35 -17.68 14.05 5.41
C THR A 35 -16.44 14.74 5.98
N CYS A 36 -15.74 14.11 6.95
CA CYS A 36 -14.50 14.65 7.51
C CYS A 36 -13.38 14.73 6.48
N VAL A 37 -13.26 13.70 5.64
CA VAL A 37 -12.27 13.67 4.56
C VAL A 37 -12.69 14.55 3.42
N GLU A 38 -13.95 14.49 2.97
CA GLU A 38 -14.48 15.28 1.86
C GLU A 38 -14.31 16.79 2.08
N ALA A 39 -14.53 17.28 3.31
CA ALA A 39 -14.30 18.68 3.68
C ALA A 39 -12.84 19.13 3.44
N GLN A 40 -11.89 18.21 3.49
CA GLN A 40 -10.46 18.47 3.29
C GLN A 40 -10.01 18.29 1.83
N LEU A 41 -10.84 17.66 0.96
CA LEU A 41 -10.47 17.32 -0.42
C LEU A 41 -10.65 18.49 -1.41
N GLY A 42 -11.31 19.58 -1.02
CA GLY A 42 -11.52 20.73 -1.91
C GLY A 42 -12.39 20.41 -3.14
N GLY A 43 -13.35 19.52 -2.98
CA GLY A 43 -14.29 19.08 -4.01
C GLY A 43 -13.93 17.76 -4.71
N ASP A 44 -12.73 17.23 -4.54
CA ASP A 44 -12.39 15.88 -5.00
C ASP A 44 -13.19 14.83 -4.19
N ARG A 45 -13.33 13.63 -4.73
CA ARG A 45 -14.10 12.53 -4.14
C ARG A 45 -13.19 11.44 -3.62
N LEU A 46 -13.59 10.83 -2.49
CA LEU A 46 -12.92 9.67 -1.93
C LEU A 46 -13.54 8.39 -2.45
N VAL A 47 -12.71 7.44 -2.90
CA VAL A 47 -13.13 6.11 -3.28
C VAL A 47 -12.20 5.08 -2.63
N ARG A 48 -12.75 3.99 -2.14
CA ARG A 48 -11.95 2.83 -1.76
C ARG A 48 -11.40 2.19 -3.03
N ALA A 49 -10.11 1.99 -3.09
CA ALA A 49 -9.41 1.42 -4.23
C ALA A 49 -8.63 0.18 -3.78
N THR A 50 -9.03 -1.00 -4.21
CA THR A 50 -8.42 -2.23 -3.71
C THR A 50 -8.47 -3.36 -4.73
N PHE A 51 -7.46 -4.23 -4.70
CA PHE A 51 -7.46 -5.53 -5.39
C PHE A 51 -8.11 -6.65 -4.55
N SER A 52 -8.50 -6.37 -3.31
CA SER A 52 -8.92 -7.38 -2.33
C SER A 52 -10.05 -6.88 -1.44
N VAL A 53 -10.46 -7.71 -0.50
CA VAL A 53 -11.46 -7.34 0.53
C VAL A 53 -10.90 -6.30 1.51
N CYS A 54 -9.59 -6.38 1.85
CA CYS A 54 -8.87 -5.37 2.63
C CYS A 54 -7.39 -5.34 2.20
N ASP A 55 -6.71 -4.24 2.53
CA ASP A 55 -5.32 -4.00 2.15
C ASP A 55 -4.33 -4.23 3.30
N CYS A 56 -4.74 -5.00 4.34
CA CYS A 56 -3.88 -5.30 5.51
C CYS A 56 -2.60 -6.04 5.13
N HIS A 57 -2.58 -6.74 4.00
CA HIS A 57 -1.44 -7.47 3.47
C HIS A 57 -0.85 -6.84 2.20
N SER A 58 -1.24 -5.61 1.89
CA SER A 58 -0.67 -4.85 0.79
C SER A 58 0.77 -4.43 1.08
N GLY A 59 1.59 -4.35 0.03
CA GLY A 59 2.94 -3.82 0.10
C GLY A 59 3.00 -2.30 0.27
N LEU A 60 1.92 -1.56 -0.06
CA LEU A 60 1.91 -0.12 0.05
C LEU A 60 2.13 0.34 1.50
N GLY A 61 3.02 1.31 1.70
CA GLY A 61 3.33 1.87 3.02
C GLY A 61 3.96 0.86 3.99
N THR A 62 4.67 -0.15 3.49
CA THR A 62 5.36 -1.14 4.35
C THR A 62 6.85 -0.87 4.50
N ALA A 63 7.44 0.05 3.73
CA ALA A 63 8.83 0.43 3.91
C ALA A 63 9.03 1.03 5.32
N GLY A 64 10.04 0.55 6.03
CA GLY A 64 10.31 1.01 7.39
C GLY A 64 9.41 0.43 8.48
N LYS A 65 8.27 -0.18 8.15
CA LYS A 65 7.51 -1.04 9.08
C LYS A 65 8.18 -2.40 9.11
N GLY A 66 9.42 -2.44 9.63
CA GLY A 66 10.19 -3.67 9.76
C GLY A 66 9.34 -4.69 10.49
N GLU A 67 9.12 -5.84 9.87
CA GLU A 67 8.76 -7.02 10.65
C GLU A 67 9.80 -7.11 11.74
N VAL A 68 9.35 -7.15 12.99
CA VAL A 68 10.23 -7.47 14.11
C VAL A 68 10.67 -8.91 13.83
N LEU A 69 11.79 -9.02 13.12
CA LEU A 69 12.45 -10.30 12.96
C LEU A 69 12.68 -10.87 14.37
N PRO A 70 12.54 -12.17 14.57
CA PRO A 70 12.97 -12.81 15.80
C PRO A 70 14.37 -12.30 16.09
N THR A 71 14.51 -11.51 17.16
CA THR A 71 15.82 -10.94 17.49
C THR A 71 16.71 -12.07 17.97
N ALA A 72 18.03 -11.91 17.80
CA ALA A 72 19.02 -12.86 18.35
C ALA A 72 18.77 -13.16 19.84
N ALA A 73 18.15 -12.22 20.58
CA ALA A 73 17.73 -12.41 21.97
C ALA A 73 16.57 -13.40 22.12
N SER A 74 15.58 -13.41 21.20
CA SER A 74 14.48 -14.38 21.22
C SER A 74 14.99 -15.79 20.87
N ASP A 75 15.96 -15.88 19.96
CA ASP A 75 16.57 -17.13 19.57
C ASP A 75 17.42 -17.72 20.70
N LEU A 76 18.17 -16.87 21.42
CA LEU A 76 18.94 -17.29 22.59
C LEU A 76 18.04 -17.84 23.70
N ALA A 77 16.93 -17.18 24.00
CA ALA A 77 15.97 -17.67 25.01
C ALA A 77 15.35 -19.01 24.59
N HIS A 78 15.07 -19.17 23.30
CA HIS A 78 14.52 -20.42 22.76
C HIS A 78 15.55 -21.57 22.81
N VAL A 79 16.79 -21.29 22.40
CA VAL A 79 17.92 -22.24 22.48
C VAL A 79 18.14 -22.71 23.91
N GLN A 80 18.10 -21.81 24.89
CA GLN A 80 18.21 -22.18 26.31
C GLN A 80 17.08 -23.12 26.76
N LYS A 81 15.84 -22.89 26.31
CA LYS A 81 14.71 -23.79 26.57
C LYS A 81 14.91 -25.18 25.97
N LEU A 82 15.46 -25.25 24.74
CA LEU A 82 15.74 -26.50 24.05
C LEU A 82 16.87 -27.29 24.78
N LYS A 83 17.94 -26.62 25.22
CA LYS A 83 19.01 -27.20 26.02
C LYS A 83 18.47 -27.78 27.34
N LYS A 84 17.58 -27.01 28.04
CA LYS A 84 16.91 -27.51 29.26
C LYS A 84 16.02 -28.74 29.01
N LYS A 85 15.48 -28.91 27.80
CA LYS A 85 14.71 -30.07 27.37
C LYS A 85 15.59 -31.26 26.93
N GLY A 86 16.90 -31.17 27.07
CA GLY A 86 17.85 -32.26 26.75
C GLY A 86 18.16 -32.40 25.25
N TRP A 87 17.92 -31.37 24.43
CA TRP A 87 18.32 -31.41 23.03
C TRP A 87 19.84 -31.31 22.90
N SER A 88 20.42 -32.14 22.04
CA SER A 88 21.86 -32.06 21.70
C SER A 88 22.15 -30.80 20.90
N GLU A 89 23.38 -30.30 20.97
CA GLU A 89 23.80 -29.10 20.22
C GLU A 89 23.57 -29.26 18.72
N HIS A 90 23.92 -30.38 18.14
CA HIS A 90 23.71 -30.70 16.74
C HIS A 90 22.20 -30.65 16.34
N LYS A 91 21.31 -31.11 17.23
CA LYS A 91 19.85 -31.00 16.98
C LYS A 91 19.37 -29.58 17.03
N ILE A 92 19.92 -28.76 17.92
CA ILE A 92 19.58 -27.30 18.01
C ILE A 92 20.11 -26.56 16.80
N GLU A 93 21.33 -26.82 16.35
CA GLU A 93 21.89 -26.20 15.14
C GLU A 93 21.06 -26.49 13.90
N ARG A 94 20.67 -27.75 13.71
CA ARG A 94 19.81 -28.15 12.60
C ARG A 94 18.45 -27.44 12.66
N TRP A 95 17.83 -27.36 13.84
CA TRP A 95 16.59 -26.67 14.03
C TRP A 95 16.73 -25.16 13.70
N LEU A 96 17.79 -24.49 14.16
CA LEU A 96 18.07 -23.09 13.84
C LEU A 96 18.24 -22.87 12.32
N ALA A 97 18.98 -23.75 11.66
CA ALA A 97 19.17 -23.70 10.22
C ALA A 97 17.84 -23.86 9.45
N GLU A 98 16.97 -24.77 9.90
CA GLU A 98 15.64 -24.95 9.32
C GLU A 98 14.75 -23.71 9.53
N GLN A 99 14.78 -23.10 10.73
CA GLN A 99 14.04 -21.85 11.02
C GLN A 99 14.52 -20.69 10.14
N ASN A 100 15.83 -20.47 10.04
CA ASN A 100 16.41 -19.41 9.21
C ASN A 100 16.05 -19.60 7.72
N SER A 101 16.19 -20.82 7.21
CA SER A 101 15.80 -21.13 5.82
C SER A 101 14.31 -20.91 5.55
N SER A 102 13.46 -21.21 6.53
CA SER A 102 12.01 -20.95 6.45
C SER A 102 11.72 -19.45 6.43
N LEU A 103 12.36 -18.66 7.30
CA LEU A 103 12.23 -17.21 7.35
C LEU A 103 12.69 -16.55 6.05
N GLU A 104 13.84 -16.96 5.53
CA GLU A 104 14.36 -16.42 4.25
C GLU A 104 13.40 -16.68 3.09
N ARG A 105 12.84 -17.91 3.01
CA ARG A 105 11.82 -18.24 1.99
C ARG A 105 10.59 -17.35 2.14
N HIS A 106 10.07 -17.23 3.36
CA HIS A 106 8.89 -16.41 3.63
C HIS A 106 9.12 -14.94 3.26
N GLN A 107 10.29 -14.36 3.59
CA GLN A 107 10.66 -13.00 3.21
C GLN A 107 10.76 -12.83 1.69
N LYS A 108 11.38 -13.79 1.00
CA LYS A 108 11.48 -13.77 -0.46
C LYS A 108 10.11 -13.82 -1.12
N ASP A 109 9.22 -14.69 -0.65
CA ASP A 109 7.87 -14.83 -1.19
C ASP A 109 7.06 -13.55 -0.96
N LYS A 110 7.17 -12.97 0.24
CA LYS A 110 6.52 -11.71 0.60
C LYS A 110 7.01 -10.56 -0.28
N ARG A 111 8.33 -10.44 -0.48
CA ARG A 111 8.91 -9.42 -1.36
C ARG A 111 8.43 -9.58 -2.79
N THR A 112 8.45 -10.78 -3.34
CA THR A 112 7.95 -11.07 -4.69
C THR A 112 6.47 -10.69 -4.85
N LYS A 113 5.65 -10.97 -3.82
CA LYS A 113 4.24 -10.57 -3.79
C LYS A 113 4.10 -9.05 -3.83
N TYR A 114 4.86 -8.32 -3.02
CA TYR A 114 4.82 -6.86 -2.98
C TYR A 114 5.27 -6.25 -4.31
N ASP A 115 6.37 -6.72 -4.88
CA ASP A 115 6.85 -6.24 -6.19
C ASP A 115 5.80 -6.44 -7.29
N THR A 116 5.08 -7.56 -7.26
CA THR A 116 4.00 -7.85 -8.21
C THR A 116 2.81 -6.88 -8.01
N GLU A 117 2.43 -6.64 -6.78
CA GLU A 117 1.34 -5.73 -6.42
C GLU A 117 1.67 -4.28 -6.80
N LEU A 118 2.88 -3.80 -6.49
CA LEU A 118 3.33 -2.45 -6.83
C LEU A 118 3.34 -2.21 -8.34
N LYS A 119 3.78 -3.20 -9.12
CA LYS A 119 3.70 -3.15 -10.59
C LYS A 119 2.26 -3.12 -11.09
N ALA A 120 1.36 -3.87 -10.47
CA ALA A 120 -0.07 -3.84 -10.82
C ALA A 120 -0.69 -2.47 -10.53
N TRP A 121 -0.35 -1.85 -9.39
CA TRP A 121 -0.74 -0.48 -9.08
C TRP A 121 -0.24 0.52 -10.12
N ARG A 122 1.04 0.45 -10.48
CA ARG A 122 1.60 1.30 -11.52
C ARG A 122 0.85 1.16 -12.84
N GLN A 123 0.69 -0.06 -13.33
CA GLN A 123 0.00 -0.34 -14.60
C GLN A 123 -1.45 0.17 -14.58
N PHE A 124 -2.16 -0.01 -13.47
CA PHE A 124 -3.51 0.49 -13.31
C PHE A 124 -3.55 2.02 -13.37
N ILE A 125 -2.70 2.71 -12.60
CA ILE A 125 -2.65 4.17 -12.56
C ILE A 125 -2.26 4.75 -13.91
N GLU A 126 -1.26 4.18 -14.59
CA GLU A 126 -0.87 4.57 -15.94
C GLU A 126 -2.03 4.43 -16.93
N ALA A 127 -2.77 3.32 -16.87
CA ALA A 127 -3.93 3.08 -17.72
C ALA A 127 -5.06 4.08 -17.44
N MET A 128 -5.34 4.38 -16.17
CA MET A 128 -6.34 5.37 -15.76
C MET A 128 -6.02 6.77 -16.28
N LEU A 129 -4.78 7.22 -16.13
CA LEU A 129 -4.34 8.54 -16.60
C LEU A 129 -4.26 8.60 -18.14
N ALA A 130 -3.78 7.54 -18.79
CA ALA A 130 -3.67 7.46 -20.25
C ALA A 130 -5.02 7.41 -20.96
N SER A 131 -6.05 6.85 -20.32
CA SER A 131 -7.41 6.80 -20.87
C SER A 131 -8.07 8.18 -20.97
N GLY A 132 -7.55 9.19 -20.27
CA GLY A 132 -8.20 10.49 -20.12
C GLY A 132 -9.46 10.48 -19.25
N ALA A 133 -9.81 9.34 -18.66
CA ALA A 133 -10.95 9.24 -17.75
C ALA A 133 -10.74 10.05 -16.46
N VAL A 134 -9.49 10.21 -16.06
CA VAL A 134 -9.10 11.07 -14.94
C VAL A 134 -7.93 11.97 -15.35
N LYS A 135 -7.97 13.23 -14.94
CA LYS A 135 -6.86 14.20 -15.17
C LYS A 135 -5.76 14.06 -14.12
N ARG A 136 -6.10 13.53 -12.96
CA ARG A 136 -5.22 13.23 -11.83
C ARG A 136 -5.90 12.22 -10.93
N MET A 137 -5.13 11.53 -10.13
CA MET A 137 -5.67 10.76 -9.01
C MET A 137 -4.71 10.82 -7.83
N GLY A 138 -5.23 10.71 -6.63
CA GLY A 138 -4.43 10.58 -5.42
C GLY A 138 -4.56 9.17 -4.84
N LEU A 139 -3.56 8.75 -4.07
CA LEU A 139 -3.63 7.57 -3.21
C LEU A 139 -3.40 7.99 -1.77
N MET A 140 -4.14 7.39 -0.84
CA MET A 140 -3.97 7.57 0.60
C MET A 140 -4.12 6.23 1.31
N LEU A 141 -3.28 6.00 2.30
CA LEU A 141 -3.39 4.87 3.22
C LEU A 141 -3.99 5.33 4.53
N HIS A 142 -4.91 4.53 5.09
CA HIS A 142 -5.39 4.73 6.43
C HIS A 142 -5.70 3.40 7.11
N THR A 143 -5.41 3.31 8.41
CA THR A 143 -5.79 2.16 9.24
C THR A 143 -7.04 2.50 10.02
N TYR A 144 -8.18 1.99 9.56
CA TYR A 144 -9.49 2.22 10.12
C TYR A 144 -9.73 1.39 11.39
N HIS A 145 -10.27 2.05 12.39
CA HIS A 145 -10.71 1.45 13.66
C HIS A 145 -12.22 1.29 13.73
N GLY A 146 -12.96 2.04 12.93
CA GLY A 146 -14.41 2.08 12.84
C GLY A 146 -14.93 1.88 11.41
N LEU A 147 -16.07 2.50 11.13
CA LEU A 147 -16.68 2.51 9.79
C LEU A 147 -15.97 3.51 8.88
N LEU A 148 -15.80 3.16 7.61
CA LEU A 148 -15.10 4.00 6.63
C LEU A 148 -15.74 5.39 6.47
N GLU A 149 -17.05 5.46 6.62
CA GLU A 149 -17.84 6.68 6.43
C GLU A 149 -17.83 7.60 7.66
N GLU A 150 -17.56 7.05 8.85
CA GLU A 150 -17.73 7.77 10.12
C GLU A 150 -16.40 8.14 10.79
N GLU A 151 -15.31 7.46 10.42
CA GLU A 151 -14.03 7.68 11.09
C GLU A 151 -13.44 9.05 10.76
N PRO A 152 -13.15 9.88 11.77
CA PRO A 152 -12.55 11.19 11.56
C PRO A 152 -11.08 11.03 11.17
N ILE A 153 -10.77 11.33 9.90
CA ILE A 153 -9.40 11.29 9.38
C ILE A 153 -8.92 12.71 9.15
N SER A 154 -7.76 13.04 9.68
CA SER A 154 -7.06 14.31 9.41
C SER A 154 -5.97 14.07 8.38
N ILE A 155 -6.08 14.68 7.21
CA ILE A 155 -5.08 14.59 6.14
C ILE A 155 -3.85 15.40 6.58
N LYS A 156 -2.72 14.72 6.75
CA LYS A 156 -1.46 15.34 7.24
C LYS A 156 -0.75 16.16 6.18
N ALA A 157 -0.76 15.68 4.94
CA ALA A 157 -0.08 16.33 3.82
C ALA A 157 -0.66 15.90 2.47
N ARG A 158 -0.34 16.69 1.44
CA ARG A 158 -0.52 16.31 0.03
C ARG A 158 0.82 16.42 -0.66
N GLU A 159 1.26 15.33 -1.24
CA GLU A 159 2.54 15.20 -1.93
C GLU A 159 2.32 14.88 -3.40
N GLU A 160 3.20 15.39 -4.26
CA GLU A 160 3.18 15.03 -5.68
C GLU A 160 4.04 13.80 -5.93
N LEU A 161 3.41 12.77 -6.49
CA LEU A 161 4.08 11.54 -6.89
C LEU A 161 4.20 11.45 -8.40
N ALA A 162 5.43 11.42 -8.89
CA ALA A 162 5.70 11.24 -10.33
C ALA A 162 5.72 9.76 -10.71
N LEU A 163 5.20 9.44 -11.89
CA LEU A 163 5.36 8.12 -12.53
C LEU A 163 6.81 7.96 -13.07
N SER A 164 7.78 7.97 -12.15
CA SER A 164 9.21 7.82 -12.42
C SER A 164 9.66 6.36 -12.21
N GLU A 165 10.95 6.10 -12.34
CA GLU A 165 11.54 4.79 -12.02
C GLU A 165 11.41 4.43 -10.53
N SER A 166 11.38 5.44 -9.65
CA SER A 166 11.20 5.27 -8.19
C SER A 166 9.74 5.24 -7.74
N PHE A 167 8.78 5.12 -8.65
CA PHE A 167 7.35 5.17 -8.30
C PHE A 167 6.96 4.06 -7.33
N GLU A 168 7.36 2.84 -7.61
CA GLU A 168 7.08 1.68 -6.75
C GLU A 168 7.74 1.80 -5.38
N GLU A 169 8.95 2.36 -5.31
CA GLU A 169 9.63 2.62 -4.03
C GLU A 169 8.86 3.63 -3.19
N THR A 170 8.32 4.68 -3.84
CA THR A 170 7.49 5.66 -3.14
C THR A 170 6.18 5.04 -2.67
N LEU A 171 5.52 4.19 -3.48
CA LEU A 171 4.33 3.45 -3.04
C LEU A 171 4.63 2.55 -1.82
N LEU A 172 5.79 1.90 -1.82
CA LEU A 172 6.25 1.08 -0.70
C LEU A 172 6.47 1.91 0.56
N ALA A 173 6.92 3.18 0.41
CA ALA A 173 7.26 4.10 1.48
C ALA A 173 6.11 5.04 1.89
N MET A 174 4.91 4.88 1.34
CA MET A 174 3.77 5.76 1.66
C MET A 174 3.49 5.82 3.16
N ASP A 175 3.30 7.03 3.67
CA ASP A 175 2.84 7.29 5.03
C ASP A 175 1.31 7.28 5.12
N GLU A 176 0.80 6.95 6.30
CA GLU A 176 -0.64 7.02 6.58
C GLU A 176 -1.12 8.46 6.67
N ASP A 177 -2.32 8.73 6.13
CA ASP A 177 -3.00 10.03 6.13
C ASP A 177 -2.30 11.10 5.26
N VAL A 178 -1.43 10.67 4.35
CA VAL A 178 -0.84 11.52 3.32
C VAL A 178 -1.45 11.17 1.97
N ILE A 179 -1.89 12.19 1.22
CA ILE A 179 -2.39 12.02 -0.15
C ILE A 179 -1.24 12.18 -1.13
N TYR A 180 -0.92 11.14 -1.87
CA TYR A 180 0.07 11.15 -2.94
C TYR A 180 -0.62 11.40 -4.28
N MET A 181 -0.57 12.65 -4.76
CA MET A 181 -1.23 13.09 -6.01
C MET A 181 -0.40 12.74 -7.23
N ILE A 182 -0.98 12.01 -8.17
CA ILE A 182 -0.34 11.50 -9.38
C ILE A 182 -0.93 12.20 -10.60
N TRP A 183 -0.06 12.70 -11.48
CA TRP A 183 -0.41 13.42 -12.68
C TRP A 183 0.13 12.70 -13.93
N PRO A 184 -0.52 12.86 -15.11
CA PRO A 184 0.06 12.43 -16.37
C PRO A 184 1.41 13.11 -16.61
N LEU A 185 2.37 12.38 -17.14
CA LEU A 185 3.74 12.88 -17.41
C LEU A 185 3.77 14.17 -18.24
N ALA A 186 2.81 14.38 -19.14
CA ALA A 186 2.72 15.57 -19.99
C ALA A 186 2.26 16.84 -19.22
N ALA A 187 1.58 16.71 -18.09
CA ALA A 187 1.03 17.86 -17.35
C ALA A 187 2.10 18.61 -16.53
N LYS A 188 3.24 18.00 -16.22
CA LYS A 188 4.31 18.66 -15.44
C LYS A 188 5.07 19.76 -16.20
N ARG A 189 5.04 19.78 -17.55
CA ARG A 189 5.79 20.77 -18.34
C ARG A 189 5.19 22.17 -18.34
N SER A 190 3.90 22.33 -17.99
CA SER A 190 3.23 23.66 -18.06
C SER A 190 3.36 24.50 -16.78
N LYS A 191 3.74 23.92 -15.63
CA LYS A 191 3.87 24.68 -14.37
C LYS A 191 5.25 25.28 -14.12
N LEU A 192 6.24 24.99 -14.95
CA LEU A 192 7.61 25.53 -14.83
C LEU A 192 7.87 26.80 -15.66
N LEU A 193 6.83 27.36 -16.29
CA LEU A 193 6.93 28.54 -17.16
C LEU A 193 5.97 29.68 -16.81
N LEU A 194 5.61 29.84 -15.53
CA LEU A 194 4.91 31.04 -15.07
C LEU A 194 5.61 31.63 -13.84
#